data_d074bd3f2dede85bc283a01726acc2d7
#
_entry.id   d074bd3f2dede85bc283a01726acc2d7
#
_cell.length_a   1.000
_cell.length_b   1.000
_cell.length_c   1.000
_cell.angle_alpha   90.00
_cell.angle_beta   90.00
_cell.angle_gamma   90.00
#
_symmetry.space_group_name_H-M   'P 1'
#
loop_
_entity.id
_entity.type
_entity.pdbx_description
1 polymer ?
#
loop_
_entity_poly.entity_id
_entity_poly.type
_entity_poly.pdbx_seq_one_letter_code
_entity_poly.pdbx_strand_id
1 'polypeptide(L)'
;MVELTRIYTKGGDKGKTSLSTGTRVAKYDLRVEAYGTVDEANAVLGMVRLTLDDWPDIDKIIARVQNDMFDLGADLATPLDAELTYEPLRVTEGQVEKLEVDIDHYNARLQPLTSFILPGGSPAAT
;
A
#
# COMPACT_ATOMS: atom_id res chain seq x y z
N MET A 1 -9.78 13.08 -12.20
CA MET A 1 -9.87 13.17 -10.71
C MET A 1 -11.10 12.37 -10.29
N VAL A 2 -10.99 11.50 -9.31
CA VAL A 2 -12.15 10.76 -8.79
C VAL A 2 -12.88 11.67 -7.82
N GLU A 3 -14.14 12.00 -8.12
CA GLU A 3 -15.00 12.73 -7.19
C GLU A 3 -15.86 11.75 -6.40
N LEU A 4 -15.69 11.74 -5.07
CA LEU A 4 -16.52 10.97 -4.16
C LEU A 4 -17.78 11.77 -3.81
N THR A 5 -18.77 11.76 -4.68
CA THR A 5 -20.04 12.45 -4.47
C THR A 5 -20.94 11.76 -3.45
N ARG A 6 -20.70 10.47 -3.20
CA ARG A 6 -21.42 9.64 -2.21
C ARG A 6 -20.47 8.63 -1.57
N ILE A 7 -20.63 8.41 -0.27
CA ILE A 7 -19.81 7.44 0.47
C ILE A 7 -20.18 6.00 0.12
N TYR A 8 -21.44 5.73 -0.22
CA TYR A 8 -21.89 4.42 -0.68
C TYR A 8 -22.63 4.54 -2.01
N THR A 9 -22.40 3.59 -2.92
CA THR A 9 -23.03 3.57 -4.26
C THR A 9 -23.94 2.35 -4.47
N LYS A 10 -23.86 1.35 -3.58
CA LYS A 10 -24.56 0.05 -3.66
C LYS A 10 -24.22 -0.75 -4.93
N GLY A 11 -23.28 -0.29 -5.75
CA GLY A 11 -22.88 -0.96 -6.99
C GLY A 11 -22.22 -2.32 -6.78
N GLY A 12 -21.70 -2.58 -5.58
CA GLY A 12 -21.03 -3.82 -5.21
C GLY A 12 -21.86 -4.83 -4.41
N ASP A 13 -23.13 -4.55 -4.09
CA ASP A 13 -23.96 -5.34 -3.17
C ASP A 13 -24.28 -6.75 -3.72
N LYS A 14 -24.16 -6.95 -5.03
CA LYS A 14 -24.35 -8.25 -5.69
C LYS A 14 -23.05 -9.04 -5.90
N GLY A 15 -22.01 -8.77 -5.12
CA GLY A 15 -20.75 -9.52 -5.13
C GLY A 15 -19.81 -9.20 -6.30
N LYS A 16 -20.03 -8.11 -7.04
CA LYS A 16 -19.12 -7.63 -8.09
C LYS A 16 -18.59 -6.26 -7.79
N THR A 17 -17.37 -5.98 -8.25
CA THR A 17 -16.72 -4.67 -8.18
C THR A 17 -16.19 -4.26 -9.56
N SER A 18 -15.77 -3.02 -9.71
CA SER A 18 -15.12 -2.54 -10.94
C SER A 18 -13.62 -2.38 -10.71
N LEU A 19 -12.82 -2.79 -11.69
CA LEU A 19 -11.42 -2.40 -11.80
C LEU A 19 -11.32 -0.93 -12.25
N SER A 20 -10.11 -0.39 -12.30
CA SER A 20 -9.85 0.99 -12.76
C SER A 20 -10.36 1.27 -14.17
N THR A 21 -10.40 0.24 -15.02
CA THR A 21 -10.92 0.25 -16.38
C THR A 21 -12.45 0.27 -16.48
N GLY A 22 -13.16 0.14 -15.36
CA GLY A 22 -14.60 -0.07 -15.34
C GLY A 22 -15.04 -1.53 -15.55
N THR A 23 -14.10 -2.43 -15.87
CA THR A 23 -14.39 -3.86 -16.02
C THR A 23 -14.95 -4.44 -14.74
N ARG A 24 -16.08 -5.16 -14.83
CA ARG A 24 -16.75 -5.77 -13.67
C ARG A 24 -16.22 -7.17 -13.40
N VAL A 25 -15.65 -7.37 -12.21
CA VAL A 25 -15.13 -8.65 -11.73
C VAL A 25 -15.83 -9.08 -10.45
N ALA A 26 -15.69 -10.33 -10.06
CA ALA A 26 -16.14 -10.81 -8.76
C ALA A 26 -15.32 -10.18 -7.63
N LYS A 27 -15.93 -9.90 -6.48
CA LYS A 27 -15.19 -9.37 -5.31
C LYS A 27 -14.13 -10.33 -4.76
N TYR A 28 -14.24 -11.63 -5.09
CA TYR A 28 -13.27 -12.67 -4.74
C TYR A 28 -12.26 -12.97 -5.87
N ASP A 29 -12.16 -12.11 -6.88
CA ASP A 29 -11.11 -12.19 -7.90
C ASP A 29 -9.73 -11.95 -7.26
N LEU A 30 -8.71 -12.73 -7.69
CA LEU A 30 -7.35 -12.64 -7.14
C LEU A 30 -6.76 -11.23 -7.23
N ARG A 31 -7.11 -10.47 -8.27
CA ARG A 31 -6.67 -9.08 -8.41
C ARG A 31 -7.29 -8.18 -7.33
N VAL A 32 -8.57 -8.41 -7.02
CA VAL A 32 -9.27 -7.68 -5.94
C VAL A 32 -8.68 -8.04 -4.59
N GLU A 33 -8.37 -9.31 -4.37
CA GLU A 33 -7.69 -9.78 -3.15
C GLU A 33 -6.30 -9.14 -3.03
N ALA A 34 -5.53 -9.09 -4.11
CA ALA A 34 -4.17 -8.52 -4.11
C ALA A 34 -4.19 -7.04 -3.67
N TYR A 35 -4.95 -6.18 -4.33
CA TYR A 35 -4.98 -4.77 -3.92
C TYR A 35 -5.71 -4.54 -2.59
N GLY A 36 -6.65 -5.41 -2.22
CA GLY A 36 -7.27 -5.39 -0.90
C GLY A 36 -6.28 -5.71 0.22
N THR A 37 -5.38 -6.67 0.01
CA THR A 37 -4.29 -7.00 0.95
C THR A 37 -3.31 -5.83 1.10
N VAL A 38 -2.97 -5.15 0.00
CA VAL A 38 -2.14 -3.93 0.04
C VAL A 38 -2.83 -2.82 0.84
N ASP A 39 -4.12 -2.61 0.63
CA ASP A 39 -4.91 -1.60 1.36
C ASP A 39 -4.98 -1.91 2.87
N GLU A 40 -5.15 -3.18 3.24
CA GLU A 40 -5.12 -3.63 4.63
C GLU A 40 -3.75 -3.36 5.26
N ALA A 41 -2.65 -3.71 4.60
CA ALA A 41 -1.29 -3.41 5.07
C ALA A 41 -1.06 -1.90 5.21
N ASN A 42 -1.56 -1.09 4.27
CA ASN A 42 -1.49 0.36 4.33
C ASN A 42 -2.25 0.94 5.54
N ALA A 43 -3.41 0.36 5.87
CA ALA A 43 -4.17 0.73 7.06
C ALA A 43 -3.39 0.42 8.36
N VAL A 44 -2.68 -0.71 8.42
CA VAL A 44 -1.80 -1.06 9.54
C VAL A 44 -0.65 -0.05 9.68
N LEU A 45 -0.03 0.38 8.58
CA LEU A 45 0.98 1.45 8.62
C LEU A 45 0.42 2.75 9.19
N GLY A 46 -0.84 3.07 8.90
CA GLY A 46 -1.54 4.19 9.53
C GLY A 46 -1.63 4.05 11.06
N MET A 47 -1.84 2.84 11.57
CA MET A 47 -1.83 2.57 13.03
C MET A 47 -0.42 2.74 13.62
N VAL A 48 0.62 2.27 12.93
CA VAL A 48 2.02 2.46 13.35
C VAL A 48 2.33 3.94 13.54
N ARG A 49 1.91 4.80 12.63
CA ARG A 49 2.14 6.24 12.68
C ARG A 49 1.57 6.91 13.92
N LEU A 50 0.52 6.37 14.52
CA LEU A 50 -0.04 6.88 15.80
C LEU A 50 0.91 6.69 16.99
N THR A 51 1.98 5.94 16.83
CA THR A 51 2.94 5.60 17.88
C THR A 51 4.34 6.17 17.62
N LEU A 52 4.48 7.06 16.62
CA LEU A 52 5.77 7.61 16.16
C LEU A 52 6.01 9.08 16.56
N ASP A 53 5.32 9.60 17.58
CA ASP A 53 5.47 11.00 18.01
C ASP A 53 6.93 11.37 18.33
N ASP A 54 7.68 10.46 18.93
CA ASP A 54 9.10 10.63 19.25
C ASP A 54 10.04 10.34 18.07
N TRP A 55 9.51 9.92 16.92
CA TRP A 55 10.26 9.47 15.77
C TRP A 55 9.81 10.14 14.46
N PRO A 56 9.88 11.47 14.36
CA PRO A 56 9.31 12.21 13.23
C PRO A 56 9.95 11.85 11.87
N ASP A 57 11.20 11.42 11.85
CA ASP A 57 11.87 11.02 10.60
C ASP A 57 11.37 9.66 10.12
N ILE A 58 11.08 8.72 11.03
CA ILE A 58 10.45 7.45 10.69
C ILE A 58 9.01 7.69 10.22
N ASP A 59 8.26 8.57 10.90
CA ASP A 59 6.89 8.91 10.48
C ASP A 59 6.86 9.45 9.04
N LYS A 60 7.80 10.31 8.65
CA LYS A 60 7.90 10.80 7.26
C LYS A 60 8.15 9.67 6.26
N ILE A 61 8.99 8.70 6.61
CA ILE A 61 9.25 7.54 5.76
C ILE A 61 7.98 6.71 5.61
N ILE A 62 7.31 6.38 6.72
CA ILE A 62 6.06 5.61 6.69
C ILE A 62 4.97 6.35 5.93
N ALA A 63 4.86 7.67 6.09
CA ALA A 63 3.92 8.50 5.32
C ALA A 63 4.16 8.38 3.80
N ARG A 64 5.42 8.38 3.37
CA ARG A 64 5.78 8.16 1.96
C ARG A 64 5.40 6.74 1.52
N VAL A 65 5.77 5.73 2.32
CA VAL A 65 5.44 4.33 2.04
C VAL A 65 3.93 4.12 1.89
N GLN A 66 3.11 4.79 2.70
CA GLN A 66 1.66 4.74 2.55
C GLN A 66 1.19 5.29 1.19
N ASN A 67 1.82 6.35 0.67
CA ASN A 67 1.52 6.85 -0.67
C ASN A 67 1.97 5.85 -1.75
N ASP A 68 3.18 5.29 -1.62
CA ASP A 68 3.69 4.26 -2.54
C ASP A 68 2.78 3.02 -2.55
N MET A 69 2.25 2.59 -1.41
CA MET A 69 1.29 1.49 -1.31
C MET A 69 -0.07 1.83 -1.93
N PHE A 70 -0.48 3.09 -1.86
CA PHE A 70 -1.69 3.56 -2.54
C PHE A 70 -1.50 3.50 -4.07
N ASP A 71 -0.33 3.90 -4.56
CA ASP A 71 0.06 3.78 -5.96
C ASP A 71 0.11 2.32 -6.41
N LEU A 72 0.68 1.42 -5.58
CA LEU A 72 0.69 -0.02 -5.83
C LEU A 72 -0.74 -0.59 -5.94
N GLY A 73 -1.65 -0.18 -5.06
CA GLY A 73 -3.05 -0.56 -5.13
C GLY A 73 -3.71 -0.13 -6.45
N ALA A 74 -3.43 1.09 -6.90
CA ALA A 74 -3.93 1.62 -8.18
C ALA A 74 -3.33 0.87 -9.38
N ASP A 75 -2.04 0.55 -9.33
CA ASP A 75 -1.35 -0.25 -10.35
C ASP A 75 -1.97 -1.66 -10.46
N LEU A 76 -2.13 -2.35 -9.33
CA LEU A 76 -2.77 -3.67 -9.28
C LEU A 76 -4.21 -3.66 -9.76
N ALA A 77 -4.95 -2.56 -9.55
CA ALA A 77 -6.32 -2.41 -10.03
C ALA A 77 -6.39 -2.12 -11.54
N THR A 78 -5.25 -1.91 -12.22
CA THR A 78 -5.16 -1.55 -13.63
C THR A 78 -4.48 -2.67 -14.41
N PRO A 79 -5.22 -3.55 -15.14
CA PRO A 79 -4.62 -4.61 -15.95
C PRO A 79 -3.59 -4.09 -16.93
N LEU A 80 -2.52 -4.87 -17.17
CA LEU A 80 -1.42 -4.49 -18.08
C LEU A 80 -1.87 -4.42 -19.55
N ASP A 81 -2.84 -5.22 -19.91
CA ASP A 81 -3.44 -5.33 -21.25
C ASP A 81 -4.63 -4.40 -21.47
N ALA A 82 -4.89 -3.49 -20.52
CA ALA A 82 -5.98 -2.53 -20.63
C ALA A 82 -5.71 -1.50 -21.73
N GLU A 83 -6.65 -1.34 -22.66
CA GLU A 83 -6.63 -0.24 -23.63
C GLU A 83 -7.10 1.05 -22.94
N LEU A 84 -6.14 1.91 -22.60
CA LEU A 84 -6.38 3.18 -21.92
C LEU A 84 -6.07 4.36 -22.84
N THR A 85 -6.81 5.44 -22.67
CA THR A 85 -6.59 6.71 -23.38
C THR A 85 -5.58 7.62 -22.68
N TYR A 86 -5.02 7.17 -21.56
CA TYR A 86 -4.05 7.88 -20.72
C TYR A 86 -2.98 6.89 -20.25
N GLU A 87 -1.82 7.41 -19.89
CA GLU A 87 -0.76 6.60 -19.28
C GLU A 87 -1.15 6.24 -17.86
N PRO A 88 -1.30 4.93 -17.51
CA PRO A 88 -1.68 4.53 -16.19
C PRO A 88 -0.53 4.73 -15.20
N LEU A 89 -0.87 5.02 -13.96
CA LEU A 89 0.09 5.01 -12.87
C LEU A 89 0.63 3.58 -12.70
N ARG A 90 1.96 3.47 -12.63
CA ARG A 90 2.68 2.21 -12.40
C ARG A 90 3.71 2.42 -11.31
N VAL A 91 3.92 1.40 -10.50
CA VAL A 91 5.02 1.39 -9.53
C VAL A 91 6.34 1.39 -10.28
N THR A 92 7.28 2.20 -9.82
CA THR A 92 8.59 2.40 -10.43
C THR A 92 9.70 1.74 -9.61
N GLU A 93 10.78 1.37 -10.27
CA GLU A 93 11.99 0.85 -9.60
C GLU A 93 12.53 1.84 -8.56
N GLY A 94 12.47 3.14 -8.84
CA GLY A 94 12.91 4.17 -7.90
C GLY A 94 12.15 4.21 -6.56
N GLN A 95 10.89 3.73 -6.52
CA GLN A 95 10.16 3.58 -5.26
C GLN A 95 10.73 2.42 -4.43
N VAL A 96 11.14 1.32 -5.09
CA VAL A 96 11.79 0.17 -4.44
C VAL A 96 13.18 0.55 -3.94
N GLU A 97 14.02 1.15 -4.80
CA GLU A 97 15.37 1.63 -4.43
C GLU A 97 15.32 2.57 -3.23
N LYS A 98 14.31 3.43 -3.16
CA LYS A 98 14.14 4.34 -2.03
C LYS A 98 13.88 3.61 -0.72
N LEU A 99 13.11 2.51 -0.73
CA LEU A 99 12.90 1.66 0.45
C LEU A 99 14.22 1.01 0.88
N GLU A 100 15.01 0.50 -0.06
CA GLU A 100 16.30 -0.12 0.22
C GLU A 100 17.28 0.88 0.88
N VAL A 101 17.35 2.10 0.36
CA VAL A 101 18.17 3.18 0.94
C VAL A 101 17.75 3.48 2.38
N ASP A 102 16.44 3.56 2.65
CA ASP A 102 15.93 3.82 4.01
C ASP A 102 16.24 2.64 4.95
N ILE A 103 16.08 1.39 4.48
CA ILE A 103 16.42 0.18 5.23
C ILE A 103 17.92 0.19 5.57
N ASP A 104 18.80 0.42 4.62
CA ASP A 104 20.24 0.44 4.81
C ASP A 104 20.65 1.53 5.82
N HIS A 105 20.04 2.72 5.72
CA HIS A 105 20.30 3.82 6.64
C HIS A 105 20.04 3.45 8.11
N TYR A 106 18.92 2.78 8.39
CA TYR A 106 18.57 2.39 9.76
C TYR A 106 19.30 1.13 10.19
N ASN A 107 19.47 0.15 9.29
CA ASN A 107 20.16 -1.10 9.58
C ASN A 107 21.64 -0.90 9.90
N ALA A 108 22.29 0.11 9.33
CA ALA A 108 23.71 0.42 9.63
C ALA A 108 24.00 0.71 11.12
N ARG A 109 22.98 1.02 11.91
CA ARG A 109 23.09 1.28 13.35
C ARG A 109 22.79 0.06 14.23
N LEU A 110 22.33 -1.03 13.61
CA LEU A 110 21.91 -2.24 14.30
C LEU A 110 23.03 -3.27 14.30
N GLN A 111 23.03 -4.14 15.31
CA GLN A 111 23.88 -5.33 15.30
C GLN A 111 23.31 -6.36 14.35
N PRO A 112 24.17 -7.15 13.68
CA PRO A 112 23.72 -8.24 12.82
C PRO A 112 22.77 -9.20 13.55
N LEU A 113 21.67 -9.55 12.92
CA LEU A 113 20.74 -10.54 13.45
C LEU A 113 21.31 -11.95 13.26
N THR A 114 21.18 -12.78 14.29
CA THR A 114 21.60 -14.19 14.28
C THR A 114 20.43 -15.16 14.31
N SER A 115 19.20 -14.65 14.37
CA SER A 115 17.96 -15.43 14.38
C SER A 115 16.80 -14.60 13.84
N PHE A 116 15.67 -15.26 13.52
CA PHE A 116 14.41 -14.57 13.27
C PHE A 116 13.91 -13.89 14.55
N ILE A 117 13.31 -12.72 14.40
CA ILE A 117 12.75 -11.93 15.49
C ILE A 117 11.23 -11.89 15.33
N LEU A 118 10.50 -12.16 16.43
CA LEU A 118 9.06 -11.99 16.47
C LEU A 118 8.71 -10.49 16.49
N PRO A 119 7.62 -10.10 15.81
CA PRO A 119 7.08 -8.75 15.94
C PRO A 119 6.74 -8.46 17.41
N GLY A 120 7.10 -7.28 17.90
CA GLY A 120 6.83 -6.90 19.29
C GLY A 120 7.92 -6.02 19.90
N GLY A 121 7.80 -5.75 21.18
CA GLY A 121 8.75 -4.95 21.97
C GLY A 121 8.37 -3.48 22.14
N SER A 122 7.64 -2.91 21.20
CA SER A 122 7.03 -1.58 21.30
C SER A 122 5.74 -1.52 20.48
N PRO A 123 4.86 -0.53 20.72
CA PRO A 123 3.64 -0.38 19.92
C PRO A 123 3.91 -0.26 18.41
N ALA A 124 5.02 0.37 18.01
CA ALA A 124 5.40 0.52 16.61
C ALA A 124 6.00 -0.76 16.00
N ALA A 125 6.49 -1.69 16.82
CA ALA A 125 7.14 -2.93 16.38
C ALA A 125 6.21 -4.17 16.48
N THR A 126 4.97 -3.98 16.92
CA THR A 126 3.94 -5.00 16.99
C THR A 126 3.05 -4.98 15.77
#